data_96ccd8f425ac3f0dbd056cedc50f6db1
#
_entry.id   96ccd8f425ac3f0dbd056cedc50f6db1
#
_cell.length_a   1.000
_cell.length_b   1.000
_cell.length_c   1.000
_cell.angle_alpha   90.00
_cell.angle_beta   90.00
_cell.angle_gamma   90.00
#
_symmetry.space_group_name_H-M   'P 1'
#
loop_
_entity.id
_entity.type
_entity.pdbx_description
1 polymer ?
#
loop_
_entity_poly.entity_id
_entity_poly.type
_entity_poly.pdbx_seq_one_letter_code
_entity_poly.pdbx_strand_id
1 'polypeptide(L)'
;MSKNIKEERYRWISPILDKEVSIVNLVKVCPYSESSLKRWLKAFRKGGIDALEPKSTQPKTSPQETPIWIKERVIELRKEIGLCAKKLHWRLAKQGLAVPVSTIGKILKDEGLTRKYRVKKIKYKYIKAERKPGELVEVDVKYVPGTVENKEYFQYTAVDTASRWRHLRIFDEQSSFHSVEFLKDVRNRFEYKISAIKTDNHSTFTNYYVGSNKRSDITVKTIHALDRFCAENGIVHYLIDKGKPAQNGTVERSHREDQRFYDKNKFKSLGDLKNKIQIWNDEYNNLEHCGLNGKTPIEMLQLFKLEKVS
;
A
#
# COMPACT_ATOMS: atom_id res chain seq x y z
N MET A 1 -27.28 -14.88 24.67
CA MET A 1 -28.70 -15.11 24.33
C MET A 1 -29.27 -13.83 23.74
N SER A 2 -29.69 -13.82 22.48
CA SER A 2 -30.39 -12.67 21.90
C SER A 2 -31.77 -12.55 22.61
N LYS A 3 -32.00 -11.46 23.28
CA LYS A 3 -33.32 -11.19 23.87
C LYS A 3 -34.36 -11.13 22.76
N ASN A 4 -35.34 -12.02 22.78
CA ASN A 4 -36.44 -11.97 21.84
C ASN A 4 -37.34 -10.78 22.22
N ILE A 5 -37.12 -9.65 21.56
CA ILE A 5 -37.75 -8.36 21.88
C ILE A 5 -39.28 -8.43 21.77
N LYS A 6 -39.83 -9.24 20.86
CA LYS A 6 -41.27 -9.39 20.70
C LYS A 6 -41.90 -10.11 21.92
N GLU A 7 -41.21 -11.13 22.44
CA GLU A 7 -41.66 -11.84 23.65
C GLU A 7 -41.56 -10.97 24.90
N GLU A 8 -40.51 -10.15 25.01
CA GLU A 8 -40.37 -9.19 26.09
C GLU A 8 -41.51 -8.16 26.06
N ARG A 9 -41.82 -7.61 24.89
CA ARG A 9 -42.96 -6.67 24.73
C ARG A 9 -44.30 -7.32 25.05
N TYR A 10 -44.51 -8.56 24.61
CA TYR A 10 -45.72 -9.31 24.91
C TYR A 10 -45.87 -9.54 26.40
N ARG A 11 -44.84 -9.97 27.12
CA ARG A 11 -44.83 -10.18 28.56
C ARG A 11 -45.29 -8.93 29.34
N TRP A 12 -44.91 -7.76 28.88
CA TRP A 12 -45.32 -6.50 29.50
C TRP A 12 -46.77 -6.09 29.20
N ILE A 13 -47.34 -6.48 28.07
CA ILE A 13 -48.73 -6.11 27.74
C ILE A 13 -49.74 -7.20 28.09
N SER A 14 -49.33 -8.44 28.32
CA SER A 14 -50.21 -9.57 28.63
C SER A 14 -51.10 -9.30 29.84
N PRO A 15 -50.62 -8.79 31.01
CA PRO A 15 -51.50 -8.53 32.15
C PRO A 15 -52.57 -7.48 31.86
N ILE A 16 -52.34 -6.56 30.91
CA ILE A 16 -53.34 -5.57 30.49
C ILE A 16 -54.36 -6.23 29.55
N LEU A 17 -53.95 -7.14 28.71
CA LEU A 17 -54.86 -7.88 27.81
C LEU A 17 -55.79 -8.79 28.59
N ASP A 18 -55.26 -9.43 29.63
CA ASP A 18 -56.00 -10.33 30.56
C ASP A 18 -56.85 -9.57 31.59
N LYS A 19 -56.84 -8.21 31.51
CA LYS A 19 -57.59 -7.31 32.41
C LYS A 19 -57.19 -7.40 33.92
N GLU A 20 -56.01 -7.93 34.21
CA GLU A 20 -55.50 -8.06 35.58
C GLU A 20 -54.98 -6.73 36.12
N VAL A 21 -54.36 -5.90 35.29
CA VAL A 21 -53.75 -4.63 35.71
C VAL A 21 -54.09 -3.50 34.69
N SER A 22 -54.35 -2.31 35.23
CA SER A 22 -54.50 -1.13 34.39
C SER A 22 -53.13 -0.59 33.91
N ILE A 23 -53.11 0.07 32.74
CA ILE A 23 -51.89 0.68 32.15
C ILE A 23 -51.23 1.62 33.18
N VAL A 24 -52.01 2.43 33.89
CA VAL A 24 -51.54 3.42 34.88
C VAL A 24 -50.81 2.75 36.04
N ASN A 25 -51.26 1.60 36.47
CA ASN A 25 -50.62 0.85 37.56
C ASN A 25 -49.36 0.11 37.05
N LEU A 26 -49.41 -0.44 35.84
CA LEU A 26 -48.28 -1.14 35.25
C LEU A 26 -47.08 -0.20 34.99
N VAL A 27 -47.34 1.04 34.56
CA VAL A 27 -46.28 2.04 34.32
C VAL A 27 -45.41 2.31 35.57
N LYS A 28 -45.97 2.15 36.77
CA LYS A 28 -45.23 2.37 38.02
C LYS A 28 -44.10 1.35 38.26
N VAL A 29 -44.20 0.15 37.65
CA VAL A 29 -43.26 -0.96 37.83
C VAL A 29 -42.56 -1.35 36.53
N CYS A 30 -43.05 -0.85 35.40
CA CYS A 30 -42.53 -1.18 34.07
C CYS A 30 -41.42 -0.20 33.67
N PRO A 31 -40.33 -0.65 33.08
CA PRO A 31 -39.24 0.21 32.59
C PRO A 31 -39.62 1.02 31.32
N TYR A 32 -40.80 0.84 30.79
CA TYR A 32 -41.26 1.48 29.56
C TYR A 32 -42.34 2.53 29.83
N SER A 33 -42.39 3.56 28.98
CA SER A 33 -43.38 4.63 29.11
C SER A 33 -44.80 4.16 28.75
N GLU A 34 -45.79 4.84 29.28
CA GLU A 34 -47.21 4.60 28.99
C GLU A 34 -47.50 4.63 27.48
N SER A 35 -46.88 5.57 26.77
CA SER A 35 -47.01 5.68 25.32
C SER A 35 -46.48 4.45 24.57
N SER A 36 -45.42 3.82 25.10
CA SER A 36 -44.87 2.59 24.55
C SER A 36 -45.83 1.41 24.74
N LEU A 37 -46.38 1.26 25.92
CA LEU A 37 -47.37 0.21 26.24
C LEU A 37 -48.64 0.37 25.37
N LYS A 38 -49.16 1.58 25.25
CA LYS A 38 -50.34 1.87 24.40
C LYS A 38 -50.06 1.53 22.93
N ARG A 39 -48.86 1.86 22.44
CA ARG A 39 -48.44 1.54 21.07
C ARG A 39 -48.33 0.04 20.83
N TRP A 40 -47.77 -0.72 21.77
CA TRP A 40 -47.67 -2.17 21.70
C TRP A 40 -49.03 -2.85 21.77
N LEU A 41 -49.93 -2.41 22.66
CA LEU A 41 -51.34 -2.89 22.72
C LEU A 41 -52.05 -2.67 21.38
N LYS A 42 -51.92 -1.47 20.81
CA LYS A 42 -52.49 -1.17 19.50
C LYS A 42 -51.90 -2.07 18.36
N ALA A 43 -50.58 -2.31 18.42
CA ALA A 43 -49.90 -3.19 17.46
C ALA A 43 -50.41 -4.65 17.61
N PHE A 44 -50.41 -5.15 18.85
CA PHE A 44 -50.89 -6.51 19.16
C PHE A 44 -52.36 -6.75 18.73
N ARG A 45 -53.22 -5.81 18.98
CA ARG A 45 -54.65 -5.90 18.55
C ARG A 45 -54.83 -5.94 17.04
N LYS A 46 -53.85 -5.40 16.26
CA LYS A 46 -53.86 -5.39 14.80
C LYS A 46 -53.29 -6.66 14.15
N GLY A 47 -52.26 -7.24 14.73
CA GLY A 47 -51.50 -8.30 14.08
C GLY A 47 -50.85 -9.32 15.01
N GLY A 48 -51.37 -9.44 16.23
CA GLY A 48 -50.90 -10.42 17.21
C GLY A 48 -49.44 -10.18 17.67
N ILE A 49 -48.81 -11.26 18.14
CA ILE A 49 -47.46 -11.20 18.70
C ILE A 49 -46.39 -10.78 17.66
N ASP A 50 -46.59 -11.11 16.41
CA ASP A 50 -45.64 -10.76 15.33
C ASP A 50 -45.63 -9.25 15.03
N ALA A 51 -46.72 -8.54 15.31
CA ALA A 51 -46.75 -7.08 15.17
C ALA A 51 -45.94 -6.35 16.25
N LEU A 52 -45.49 -7.07 17.31
CA LEU A 52 -44.61 -6.54 18.35
C LEU A 52 -43.14 -6.53 17.95
N GLU A 53 -42.76 -7.11 16.83
CA GLU A 53 -41.41 -7.08 16.35
C GLU A 53 -40.97 -5.64 16.04
N PRO A 54 -39.76 -5.24 16.46
CA PRO A 54 -39.26 -3.90 16.17
C PRO A 54 -39.15 -3.70 14.65
N LYS A 55 -39.77 -2.67 14.13
CA LYS A 55 -39.63 -2.29 12.73
C LYS A 55 -38.22 -1.74 12.52
N SER A 56 -37.62 -2.07 11.35
CA SER A 56 -36.36 -1.47 10.94
C SER A 56 -36.46 0.06 10.94
N THR A 57 -35.49 0.70 11.61
CA THR A 57 -35.31 2.16 11.58
C THR A 57 -34.49 2.64 10.42
N GLN A 58 -34.00 1.70 9.59
CA GLN A 58 -33.17 2.03 8.43
C GLN A 58 -33.99 2.82 7.41
N PRO A 59 -33.44 3.94 6.91
CA PRO A 59 -34.10 4.71 5.86
C PRO A 59 -34.35 3.83 4.63
N LYS A 60 -35.54 3.95 4.05
CA LYS A 60 -35.92 3.21 2.83
C LYS A 60 -35.23 3.74 1.55
N THR A 61 -34.75 4.96 1.59
CA THR A 61 -34.07 5.62 0.51
C THR A 61 -32.77 6.26 1.02
N SER A 62 -31.75 6.28 0.19
CA SER A 62 -30.48 6.94 0.47
C SER A 62 -30.21 7.99 -0.62
N PRO A 63 -30.70 9.23 -0.49
CA PRO A 63 -30.56 10.27 -1.50
C PRO A 63 -29.10 10.59 -1.87
N GLN A 64 -28.16 10.29 -0.97
CA GLN A 64 -26.73 10.49 -1.16
C GLN A 64 -25.99 9.21 -1.57
N GLU A 65 -26.71 8.22 -2.08
CA GLU A 65 -26.06 6.99 -2.54
C GLU A 65 -25.17 7.28 -3.77
N THR A 66 -23.97 6.72 -3.75
CA THR A 66 -23.04 6.86 -4.87
C THR A 66 -23.67 6.25 -6.13
N PRO A 67 -23.73 6.98 -7.25
CA PRO A 67 -24.26 6.48 -8.51
C PRO A 67 -23.63 5.17 -8.94
N ILE A 68 -24.41 4.29 -9.55
CA ILE A 68 -23.99 2.94 -9.96
C ILE A 68 -22.77 3.00 -10.88
N TRP A 69 -22.77 3.89 -11.87
CA TRP A 69 -21.66 4.03 -12.82
C TRP A 69 -20.34 4.41 -12.16
N ILE A 70 -20.36 5.18 -11.03
CA ILE A 70 -19.16 5.48 -10.25
C ILE A 70 -18.69 4.21 -9.51
N LYS A 71 -19.61 3.42 -8.94
CA LYS A 71 -19.26 2.15 -8.28
C LYS A 71 -18.61 1.21 -9.29
N GLU A 72 -19.19 1.04 -10.45
CA GLU A 72 -18.67 0.21 -11.55
C GLU A 72 -17.26 0.66 -11.96
N ARG A 73 -17.06 1.97 -12.17
CA ARG A 73 -15.75 2.51 -12.54
C ARG A 73 -14.66 2.25 -11.49
N VAL A 74 -15.01 2.36 -10.20
CA VAL A 74 -14.10 2.03 -9.08
C VAL A 74 -13.74 0.53 -9.10
N ILE A 75 -14.72 -0.34 -9.34
CA ILE A 75 -14.54 -1.80 -9.38
C ILE A 75 -13.68 -2.21 -10.58
N GLU A 76 -13.94 -1.67 -11.76
CA GLU A 76 -13.15 -1.89 -12.97
C GLU A 76 -11.68 -1.54 -12.77
N LEU A 77 -11.40 -0.30 -12.36
CA LEU A 77 -10.03 0.15 -12.07
C LEU A 77 -9.36 -0.70 -11.00
N ARG A 78 -10.10 -1.15 -9.99
CA ARG A 78 -9.55 -2.04 -8.97
C ARG A 78 -9.17 -3.40 -9.52
N LYS A 79 -9.99 -3.98 -10.40
CA LYS A 79 -9.72 -5.28 -11.04
C LYS A 79 -8.58 -5.18 -12.05
N GLU A 80 -8.54 -4.11 -12.83
CA GLU A 80 -7.53 -3.87 -13.86
C GLU A 80 -6.15 -3.65 -13.26
N ILE A 81 -5.98 -2.64 -12.42
CA ILE A 81 -4.67 -2.18 -11.94
C ILE A 81 -4.35 -2.53 -10.48
N GLY A 82 -5.30 -3.05 -9.70
CA GLY A 82 -5.06 -3.56 -8.35
C GLY A 82 -4.72 -2.51 -7.29
N LEU A 83 -4.91 -1.21 -7.56
CA LEU A 83 -4.55 -0.10 -6.67
C LEU A 83 -5.41 -0.05 -5.40
N CYS A 84 -4.84 0.46 -4.29
CA CYS A 84 -5.58 0.70 -3.05
C CYS A 84 -6.53 1.91 -3.19
N ALA A 85 -7.54 2.03 -2.29
CA ALA A 85 -8.55 3.08 -2.32
C ALA A 85 -7.95 4.51 -2.43
N LYS A 86 -6.83 4.78 -1.75
CA LYS A 86 -6.16 6.09 -1.79
C LYS A 86 -5.56 6.38 -3.17
N LYS A 87 -4.92 5.40 -3.81
CA LYS A 87 -4.39 5.54 -5.17
C LYS A 87 -5.51 5.64 -6.21
N LEU A 88 -6.60 4.88 -6.04
CA LEU A 88 -7.79 4.98 -6.89
C LEU A 88 -8.43 6.37 -6.80
N HIS A 89 -8.51 6.94 -5.60
CA HIS A 89 -9.00 8.31 -5.42
C HIS A 89 -8.22 9.31 -6.29
N TRP A 90 -6.89 9.30 -6.22
CA TRP A 90 -6.08 10.22 -7.02
C TRP A 90 -6.18 9.94 -8.52
N ARG A 91 -6.23 8.67 -8.92
CA ARG A 91 -6.41 8.29 -10.33
C ARG A 91 -7.74 8.76 -10.88
N LEU A 92 -8.82 8.60 -10.12
CA LEU A 92 -10.15 9.08 -10.49
C LEU A 92 -10.21 10.61 -10.51
N ALA A 93 -9.58 11.28 -9.54
CA ALA A 93 -9.51 12.75 -9.51
C ALA A 93 -8.81 13.32 -10.75
N LYS A 94 -7.71 12.70 -11.22
CA LYS A 94 -7.04 13.06 -12.48
C LYS A 94 -7.93 12.85 -13.73
N GLN A 95 -8.93 11.96 -13.63
CA GLN A 95 -9.95 11.75 -14.68
C GLN A 95 -11.19 12.66 -14.50
N GLY A 96 -11.16 13.63 -13.58
CA GLY A 96 -12.29 14.53 -13.31
C GLY A 96 -13.34 13.95 -12.35
N LEU A 97 -13.10 12.79 -11.73
CA LEU A 97 -14.04 12.11 -10.83
C LEU A 97 -13.58 12.20 -9.38
N ALA A 98 -14.08 13.19 -8.63
CA ALA A 98 -13.75 13.42 -7.23
C ALA A 98 -14.52 12.48 -6.28
N VAL A 99 -14.11 11.21 -6.15
CA VAL A 99 -14.73 10.24 -5.23
C VAL A 99 -13.91 10.15 -3.94
N PRO A 100 -14.52 10.37 -2.74
CA PRO A 100 -13.81 10.29 -1.47
C PRO A 100 -13.18 8.90 -1.21
N VAL A 101 -12.01 8.88 -0.57
CA VAL A 101 -11.30 7.62 -0.24
C VAL A 101 -12.16 6.69 0.62
N SER A 102 -12.96 7.25 1.55
CA SER A 102 -13.90 6.49 2.39
C SER A 102 -14.98 5.79 1.57
N THR A 103 -15.54 6.48 0.57
CA THR A 103 -16.55 5.94 -0.35
C THR A 103 -15.96 4.81 -1.19
N ILE A 104 -14.78 5.03 -1.79
CA ILE A 104 -14.06 3.97 -2.52
C ILE A 104 -13.78 2.77 -1.59
N GLY A 105 -13.32 3.02 -0.36
CA GLY A 105 -13.07 1.97 0.61
C GLY A 105 -14.30 1.15 0.96
N LYS A 106 -15.49 1.79 1.06
CA LYS A 106 -16.77 1.13 1.29
C LYS A 106 -17.15 0.26 0.10
N ILE A 107 -17.13 0.82 -1.12
CA ILE A 107 -17.42 0.07 -2.36
C ILE A 107 -16.54 -1.18 -2.45
N LEU A 108 -15.22 -1.04 -2.28
CA LEU A 108 -14.29 -2.17 -2.35
C LEU A 108 -14.52 -3.22 -1.26
N LYS A 109 -15.00 -2.81 -0.09
CA LYS A 109 -15.35 -3.72 1.00
C LYS A 109 -16.63 -4.50 0.70
N ASP A 110 -17.66 -3.81 0.24
CA ASP A 110 -18.97 -4.39 -0.08
C ASP A 110 -18.84 -5.41 -1.22
N GLU A 111 -17.96 -5.14 -2.19
CA GLU A 111 -17.62 -6.05 -3.31
C GLU A 111 -16.56 -7.13 -2.95
N GLY A 112 -16.15 -7.24 -1.69
CA GLY A 112 -15.16 -8.24 -1.27
C GLY A 112 -13.75 -8.04 -1.83
N LEU A 113 -13.46 -6.87 -2.44
CA LEU A 113 -12.17 -6.53 -3.07
C LEU A 113 -11.12 -6.01 -2.08
N THR A 114 -11.35 -6.17 -0.79
CA THR A 114 -10.41 -5.80 0.28
C THR A 114 -9.80 -7.03 0.93
N ARG A 115 -8.59 -6.89 1.51
CA ARG A 115 -7.98 -7.97 2.28
C ARG A 115 -8.79 -8.27 3.54
N LYS A 116 -9.05 -9.56 3.80
CA LYS A 116 -9.86 -10.03 4.95
C LYS A 116 -9.14 -9.95 6.30
N TYR A 117 -7.82 -9.79 6.34
CA TYR A 117 -7.06 -9.76 7.59
C TYR A 117 -6.39 -8.40 7.82
N ARG A 118 -6.29 -8.01 9.09
CA ARG A 118 -5.52 -6.85 9.55
C ARG A 118 -4.36 -7.33 10.41
N VAL A 119 -3.15 -6.99 10.01
CA VAL A 119 -1.98 -7.12 10.89
C VAL A 119 -1.95 -5.90 11.81
N LYS A 120 -1.99 -6.10 13.13
CA LYS A 120 -1.71 -5.02 14.10
C LYS A 120 -0.25 -4.63 13.96
N LYS A 121 0.03 -3.43 13.48
CA LYS A 121 1.38 -2.88 13.42
C LYS A 121 1.57 -1.91 14.57
N ILE A 122 2.68 -2.07 15.29
CA ILE A 122 3.17 -1.04 16.21
C ILE A 122 3.54 0.18 15.37
N LYS A 123 2.91 1.31 15.65
CA LYS A 123 3.21 2.57 14.95
C LYS A 123 4.40 3.23 15.60
N TYR A 124 5.57 3.11 15.01
CA TYR A 124 6.70 3.96 15.33
C TYR A 124 6.57 5.29 14.57
N LYS A 125 6.70 6.40 15.27
CA LYS A 125 6.86 7.70 14.64
C LYS A 125 8.32 7.86 14.19
N TYR A 126 8.60 7.56 12.93
CA TYR A 126 9.88 7.95 12.35
C TYR A 126 9.76 9.38 11.83
N ILE A 127 10.60 10.26 12.34
CA ILE A 127 10.81 11.58 11.73
C ILE A 127 11.72 11.32 10.53
N LYS A 128 11.16 11.46 9.34
CA LYS A 128 11.91 11.30 8.10
C LYS A 128 12.58 12.63 7.78
N ALA A 129 13.90 12.63 7.66
CA ALA A 129 14.61 13.81 7.17
C ALA A 129 14.11 14.18 5.75
N GLU A 130 13.83 15.43 5.54
CA GLU A 130 13.56 15.98 4.21
C GLU A 130 14.84 15.88 3.39
N ARG A 131 14.73 15.41 2.17
CA ARG A 131 15.83 15.24 1.24
C ARG A 131 15.46 15.81 -0.12
N LYS A 132 16.48 16.33 -0.79
CA LYS A 132 16.38 16.74 -2.20
C LYS A 132 16.71 15.56 -3.12
N PRO A 133 16.22 15.55 -4.37
CA PRO A 133 16.60 14.54 -5.34
C PRO A 133 18.12 14.45 -5.52
N GLY A 134 18.63 13.22 -5.51
CA GLY A 134 20.05 12.93 -5.64
C GLY A 134 20.86 12.99 -4.34
N GLU A 135 20.31 13.50 -3.23
CA GLU A 135 21.03 13.49 -1.93
C GLU A 135 21.29 12.06 -1.44
N LEU A 136 20.35 11.14 -1.67
CA LEU A 136 20.55 9.73 -1.36
C LEU A 136 19.73 8.83 -2.29
N VAL A 137 20.43 7.95 -2.99
CA VAL A 137 19.86 6.89 -3.83
C VAL A 137 20.09 5.53 -3.14
N GLU A 138 19.04 4.79 -2.87
CA GLU A 138 19.12 3.42 -2.37
C GLU A 138 19.28 2.47 -3.54
N VAL A 139 20.28 1.58 -3.47
CA VAL A 139 20.58 0.59 -4.51
C VAL A 139 20.52 -0.81 -3.90
N ASP A 140 19.92 -1.74 -4.63
CA ASP A 140 19.78 -3.12 -4.20
C ASP A 140 19.70 -4.08 -5.40
N VAL A 141 19.97 -5.36 -5.16
CA VAL A 141 19.88 -6.43 -6.16
C VAL A 141 18.98 -7.53 -5.64
N LYS A 142 18.10 -8.01 -6.49
CA LYS A 142 17.26 -9.16 -6.19
C LYS A 142 17.28 -10.18 -7.33
N TYR A 143 16.97 -11.43 -7.01
CA TYR A 143 16.70 -12.45 -8.01
C TYR A 143 15.41 -12.12 -8.76
N VAL A 144 15.43 -12.31 -10.08
CA VAL A 144 14.22 -12.40 -10.89
C VAL A 144 13.53 -13.72 -10.55
N PRO A 145 12.24 -13.72 -10.16
CA PRO A 145 11.55 -14.95 -9.83
C PRO A 145 11.47 -15.94 -11.02
N GLY A 146 11.89 -17.17 -10.77
CA GLY A 146 11.92 -18.21 -11.79
C GLY A 146 13.14 -18.13 -12.73
N THR A 147 13.11 -18.94 -13.78
CA THR A 147 14.16 -18.96 -14.80
C THR A 147 13.61 -18.48 -16.14
N VAL A 148 14.45 -17.84 -16.92
CA VAL A 148 14.16 -17.47 -18.32
C VAL A 148 15.22 -18.15 -19.19
N GLU A 149 14.81 -18.93 -20.19
CA GLU A 149 15.72 -19.72 -21.04
C GLU A 149 16.65 -20.63 -20.20
N ASN A 150 16.11 -21.23 -19.11
CA ASN A 150 16.83 -22.06 -18.14
C ASN A 150 17.99 -21.37 -17.40
N LYS A 151 17.98 -20.03 -17.35
CA LYS A 151 18.97 -19.21 -16.60
C LYS A 151 18.31 -18.36 -15.56
N GLU A 152 19.01 -18.11 -14.45
CA GLU A 152 18.65 -17.13 -13.44
C GLU A 152 19.15 -15.74 -13.85
N TYR A 153 18.40 -14.72 -13.49
CA TYR A 153 18.74 -13.33 -13.76
C TYR A 153 18.58 -12.48 -12.49
N PHE A 154 19.23 -11.35 -12.49
CA PHE A 154 19.30 -10.44 -11.36
C PHE A 154 18.78 -9.06 -11.75
N GLN A 155 17.86 -8.56 -10.95
CA GLN A 155 17.34 -7.21 -11.09
C GLN A 155 18.12 -6.26 -10.19
N TYR A 156 18.87 -5.35 -10.78
CA TYR A 156 19.45 -4.21 -10.06
C TYR A 156 18.44 -3.08 -10.03
N THR A 157 18.29 -2.44 -8.88
CA THR A 157 17.30 -1.41 -8.62
C THR A 157 17.94 -0.23 -7.93
N ALA A 158 17.74 0.98 -8.45
CA ALA A 158 18.08 2.23 -7.79
C ALA A 158 16.81 3.06 -7.56
N VAL A 159 16.66 3.60 -6.35
CA VAL A 159 15.50 4.45 -6.00
C VAL A 159 15.99 5.71 -5.30
N ASP A 160 15.70 6.87 -5.84
CA ASP A 160 15.92 8.13 -5.15
C ASP A 160 14.98 8.27 -3.94
N THR A 161 15.54 8.58 -2.78
CA THR A 161 14.76 8.60 -1.53
C THR A 161 13.83 9.80 -1.40
N ALA A 162 14.08 10.89 -2.13
CA ALA A 162 13.25 12.09 -2.13
C ALA A 162 12.06 11.96 -3.09
N SER A 163 12.35 11.79 -4.37
CA SER A 163 11.34 11.75 -5.44
C SER A 163 10.69 10.39 -5.65
N ARG A 164 11.30 9.32 -5.16
CA ARG A 164 10.92 7.92 -5.48
C ARG A 164 11.16 7.54 -6.94
N TRP A 165 11.83 8.39 -7.72
CA TRP A 165 12.27 8.01 -9.04
C TRP A 165 13.08 6.72 -8.97
N ARG A 166 12.85 5.84 -9.93
CA ARG A 166 13.42 4.50 -9.95
C ARG A 166 14.03 4.18 -11.30
N HIS A 167 15.13 3.44 -11.28
CA HIS A 167 15.69 2.78 -12.44
C HIS A 167 15.92 1.31 -12.17
N LEU A 168 15.62 0.46 -13.15
CA LEU A 168 15.79 -0.99 -13.11
C LEU A 168 16.62 -1.46 -14.29
N ARG A 169 17.46 -2.48 -14.05
CA ARG A 169 18.17 -3.18 -15.11
C ARG A 169 18.34 -4.67 -14.76
N ILE A 170 18.30 -5.53 -15.80
CA ILE A 170 18.47 -6.98 -15.67
C ILE A 170 19.86 -7.36 -16.13
N PHE A 171 20.53 -8.16 -15.29
CA PHE A 171 21.84 -8.76 -15.56
C PHE A 171 21.78 -10.28 -15.36
N ASP A 172 22.75 -10.98 -15.93
CA ASP A 172 22.89 -12.44 -15.87
C ASP A 172 23.70 -12.91 -14.66
N GLU A 173 24.36 -12.00 -13.96
CA GLU A 173 25.10 -12.30 -12.73
C GLU A 173 25.09 -11.14 -11.72
N GLN A 174 25.40 -11.48 -10.48
CA GLN A 174 25.70 -10.50 -9.43
C GLN A 174 27.22 -10.29 -9.35
N SER A 175 27.68 -9.15 -9.84
CA SER A 175 29.10 -8.83 -9.81
C SER A 175 29.36 -7.37 -9.49
N SER A 176 30.57 -7.10 -8.99
CA SER A 176 31.04 -5.73 -8.76
C SER A 176 31.13 -4.93 -10.08
N PHE A 177 31.41 -5.62 -11.20
CA PHE A 177 31.43 -5.03 -12.53
C PHE A 177 30.03 -4.49 -12.90
N HIS A 178 28.99 -5.33 -12.76
CA HIS A 178 27.62 -4.93 -13.07
C HIS A 178 27.09 -3.86 -12.10
N SER A 179 27.56 -3.82 -10.86
CA SER A 179 27.23 -2.73 -9.93
C SER A 179 27.73 -1.38 -10.43
N VAL A 180 28.94 -1.32 -10.95
CA VAL A 180 29.51 -0.11 -11.53
C VAL A 180 28.81 0.25 -12.83
N GLU A 181 28.58 -0.71 -13.73
CA GLU A 181 27.86 -0.51 -14.98
C GLU A 181 26.44 0.03 -14.73
N PHE A 182 25.74 -0.56 -13.78
CA PHE A 182 24.41 -0.12 -13.37
C PHE A 182 24.43 1.32 -12.81
N LEU A 183 25.37 1.64 -11.93
CA LEU A 183 25.45 2.99 -11.36
C LEU A 183 25.83 4.05 -12.39
N LYS A 184 26.64 3.71 -13.40
CA LYS A 184 26.88 4.58 -14.56
C LYS A 184 25.58 4.87 -15.32
N ASP A 185 24.77 3.83 -15.56
CA ASP A 185 23.48 3.97 -16.26
C ASP A 185 22.48 4.81 -15.44
N VAL A 186 22.41 4.60 -14.11
CA VAL A 186 21.61 5.42 -13.19
C VAL A 186 22.00 6.90 -13.29
N ARG A 187 23.29 7.22 -13.25
CA ARG A 187 23.78 8.60 -13.36
C ARG A 187 23.43 9.26 -14.70
N ASN A 188 23.46 8.50 -15.77
CA ASN A 188 23.14 9.03 -17.11
C ASN A 188 21.65 9.31 -17.29
N ARG A 189 20.77 8.58 -16.57
CA ARG A 189 19.31 8.69 -16.69
C ARG A 189 18.69 9.61 -15.65
N PHE A 190 19.34 9.75 -14.50
CA PHE A 190 18.83 10.58 -13.42
C PHE A 190 19.24 12.04 -13.64
N GLU A 191 18.26 12.93 -13.66
CA GLU A 191 18.46 14.34 -14.00
C GLU A 191 19.18 15.17 -12.94
N TYR A 192 19.36 14.61 -11.73
CA TYR A 192 20.02 15.28 -10.62
C TYR A 192 21.37 14.65 -10.33
N LYS A 193 22.31 15.47 -9.83
CA LYS A 193 23.60 14.94 -9.36
C LYS A 193 23.38 14.03 -8.16
N ILE A 194 23.93 12.83 -8.21
CA ILE A 194 23.91 11.88 -7.08
C ILE A 194 25.03 12.25 -6.13
N SER A 195 24.68 12.62 -4.89
CA SER A 195 25.63 12.95 -3.82
C SER A 195 26.02 11.72 -3.00
N ALA A 196 25.08 10.82 -2.80
CA ALA A 196 25.32 9.58 -2.05
C ALA A 196 24.48 8.42 -2.57
N ILE A 197 25.04 7.22 -2.46
CA ILE A 197 24.31 5.97 -2.60
C ILE A 197 24.30 5.21 -1.28
N LYS A 198 23.32 4.33 -1.09
CA LYS A 198 23.25 3.40 0.03
C LYS A 198 22.91 2.00 -0.47
N THR A 199 23.72 1.01 -0.06
CA THR A 199 23.53 -0.39 -0.43
C THR A 199 23.46 -1.27 0.82
N ASP A 200 23.09 -2.53 0.63
CA ASP A 200 23.34 -3.55 1.64
C ASP A 200 24.84 -3.94 1.69
N ASN A 201 25.15 -4.92 2.54
CA ASN A 201 26.51 -5.39 2.77
C ASN A 201 26.89 -6.59 1.90
N HIS A 202 26.18 -6.83 0.80
CA HIS A 202 26.49 -7.93 -0.09
C HIS A 202 27.80 -7.72 -0.85
N SER A 203 28.49 -8.80 -1.18
CA SER A 203 29.81 -8.75 -1.89
C SER A 203 29.74 -8.08 -3.28
N THR A 204 28.57 -7.98 -3.85
CA THR A 204 28.30 -7.23 -5.09
C THR A 204 28.59 -5.73 -4.94
N PHE A 205 28.48 -5.19 -3.73
CA PHE A 205 28.60 -3.77 -3.45
C PHE A 205 29.82 -3.41 -2.59
N THR A 206 30.36 -4.36 -1.80
CA THR A 206 31.43 -4.05 -0.85
C THR A 206 32.30 -5.25 -0.53
N ASN A 207 33.57 -5.00 -0.24
CA ASN A 207 34.52 -5.99 0.31
C ASN A 207 34.56 -5.94 1.86
N TYR A 208 33.84 -5.01 2.49
CA TYR A 208 34.00 -4.74 3.92
C TYR A 208 33.59 -5.91 4.82
N TYR A 209 32.58 -6.68 4.42
CA TYR A 209 32.09 -7.84 5.17
C TYR A 209 32.42 -9.19 4.54
N VAL A 210 33.21 -9.20 3.47
CA VAL A 210 33.71 -10.43 2.84
C VAL A 210 34.90 -10.91 3.66
N GLY A 211 34.65 -11.36 4.89
CA GLY A 211 35.63 -11.99 5.73
C GLY A 211 35.35 -13.47 5.82
N SER A 212 35.93 -14.29 5.01
CA SER A 212 36.15 -15.65 5.43
C SER A 212 37.38 -15.68 6.31
N ASN A 213 37.29 -16.24 7.49
CA ASN A 213 38.41 -16.59 8.39
C ASN A 213 39.43 -17.56 7.75
N LYS A 214 39.36 -17.80 6.47
CA LYS A 214 40.18 -18.77 5.71
C LYS A 214 41.22 -18.15 4.81
N ARG A 215 41.32 -16.81 4.71
CA ARG A 215 42.42 -16.13 3.98
C ARG A 215 43.19 -15.24 4.96
N SER A 216 44.06 -15.89 5.73
CA SER A 216 44.93 -15.27 6.69
C SER A 216 46.00 -14.31 6.12
N ASP A 217 46.16 -14.26 4.80
CA ASP A 217 47.31 -13.58 4.19
C ASP A 217 46.98 -12.28 3.43
N ILE A 218 45.75 -11.76 3.51
CA ILE A 218 45.43 -10.47 2.88
C ILE A 218 45.69 -9.35 3.88
N THR A 219 46.93 -8.88 3.94
CA THR A 219 47.34 -7.71 4.71
C THR A 219 46.89 -6.39 4.12
N VAL A 220 46.44 -6.36 2.85
CA VAL A 220 45.95 -5.17 2.17
C VAL A 220 44.48 -5.32 1.82
N LYS A 221 43.63 -4.46 2.40
CA LYS A 221 42.23 -4.37 2.01
C LYS A 221 42.14 -3.85 0.57
N THR A 222 41.67 -4.67 -0.37
CA THR A 222 41.38 -4.22 -1.73
C THR A 222 40.15 -3.34 -1.74
N ILE A 223 40.26 -2.17 -2.37
CA ILE A 223 39.13 -1.27 -2.55
C ILE A 223 38.15 -1.91 -3.53
N HIS A 224 36.88 -2.00 -3.15
CA HIS A 224 35.83 -2.52 -4.04
C HIS A 224 35.64 -1.62 -5.26
N ALA A 225 35.35 -2.21 -6.43
CA ALA A 225 35.21 -1.46 -7.68
C ALA A 225 34.14 -0.36 -7.59
N LEU A 226 33.01 -0.63 -6.90
CA LEU A 226 31.96 0.35 -6.67
C LEU A 226 32.44 1.51 -5.78
N ASP A 227 33.19 1.23 -4.70
CA ASP A 227 33.74 2.27 -3.83
C ASP A 227 34.70 3.18 -4.58
N ARG A 228 35.56 2.59 -5.42
CA ARG A 228 36.48 3.34 -6.30
C ARG A 228 35.70 4.25 -7.25
N PHE A 229 34.71 3.68 -7.94
CA PHE A 229 33.86 4.45 -8.86
C PHE A 229 33.14 5.59 -8.15
N CYS A 230 32.62 5.36 -6.95
CA CYS A 230 31.98 6.39 -6.15
C CYS A 230 32.96 7.51 -5.78
N ALA A 231 34.13 7.17 -5.30
CA ALA A 231 35.16 8.14 -4.93
C ALA A 231 35.61 9.00 -6.13
N GLU A 232 35.86 8.39 -7.29
CA GLU A 232 36.23 9.08 -8.53
C GLU A 232 35.14 10.05 -9.02
N ASN A 233 33.89 9.82 -8.64
CA ASN A 233 32.75 10.62 -9.10
C ASN A 233 32.17 11.52 -7.98
N GLY A 234 32.82 11.61 -6.83
CA GLY A 234 32.37 12.45 -5.69
C GLY A 234 31.05 11.97 -5.10
N ILE A 235 30.80 10.66 -5.13
CA ILE A 235 29.62 10.01 -4.55
C ILE A 235 30.01 9.35 -3.24
N VAL A 236 29.29 9.63 -2.15
CA VAL A 236 29.50 8.94 -0.87
C VAL A 236 28.77 7.60 -0.90
N HIS A 237 29.47 6.52 -0.61
CA HIS A 237 28.86 5.19 -0.51
C HIS A 237 28.61 4.83 0.96
N TYR A 238 27.32 4.70 1.33
CA TYR A 238 26.89 4.26 2.65
C TYR A 238 26.48 2.79 2.62
N LEU A 239 26.90 2.06 3.63
CA LEU A 239 26.43 0.70 3.90
C LEU A 239 25.35 0.73 5.00
N ILE A 240 24.36 -0.15 4.91
CA ILE A 240 23.43 -0.35 6.03
C ILE A 240 24.16 -1.03 7.20
N ASP A 241 23.69 -0.81 8.41
CA ASP A 241 24.17 -1.56 9.58
C ASP A 241 23.89 -3.05 9.42
N LYS A 242 24.79 -3.88 9.91
CA LYS A 242 24.63 -5.34 9.88
C LYS A 242 23.33 -5.75 10.58
N GLY A 243 22.48 -6.51 9.88
CA GLY A 243 21.20 -6.99 10.41
C GLY A 243 20.09 -5.94 10.49
N LYS A 244 20.25 -4.75 9.87
CA LYS A 244 19.20 -3.72 9.83
C LYS A 244 18.70 -3.44 8.40
N PRO A 245 18.02 -4.39 7.73
CA PRO A 245 17.54 -4.22 6.36
C PRO A 245 16.55 -3.05 6.22
N ALA A 246 15.83 -2.70 7.29
CA ALA A 246 14.90 -1.56 7.29
C ALA A 246 15.56 -0.21 6.92
N GLN A 247 16.89 -0.10 7.01
CA GLN A 247 17.63 1.08 6.57
C GLN A 247 17.65 1.24 5.06
N ASN A 248 17.40 0.17 4.28
CA ASN A 248 17.25 0.20 2.82
C ASN A 248 15.75 0.11 2.40
N GLY A 249 14.87 0.61 3.25
CA GLY A 249 13.43 0.38 3.17
C GLY A 249 12.73 1.02 1.97
N THR A 250 13.37 1.95 1.25
CA THR A 250 12.77 2.57 0.06
C THR A 250 12.83 1.62 -1.12
N VAL A 251 14.00 1.07 -1.39
CA VAL A 251 14.20 0.10 -2.47
C VAL A 251 13.48 -1.22 -2.17
N GLU A 252 13.53 -1.73 -0.93
CA GLU A 252 12.78 -2.93 -0.54
C GLU A 252 11.28 -2.79 -0.76
N ARG A 253 10.73 -1.60 -0.52
CA ARG A 253 9.31 -1.33 -0.78
C ARG A 253 9.00 -1.39 -2.27
N SER A 254 9.90 -0.91 -3.13
CA SER A 254 9.73 -1.00 -4.58
C SER A 254 9.73 -2.47 -5.04
N HIS A 255 10.57 -3.31 -4.44
CA HIS A 255 10.63 -4.75 -4.74
C HIS A 255 9.29 -5.49 -4.45
N ARG A 256 8.47 -5.02 -3.52
CA ARG A 256 7.13 -5.59 -3.28
C ARG A 256 6.15 -5.29 -4.42
N GLU A 257 6.29 -4.13 -5.05
CA GLU A 257 5.50 -3.82 -6.25
C GLU A 257 6.00 -4.65 -7.44
N ASP A 258 7.32 -4.86 -7.54
CA ASP A 258 7.91 -5.72 -8.58
C ASP A 258 7.43 -7.17 -8.45
N GLN A 259 7.25 -7.70 -7.23
CA GLN A 259 6.73 -9.05 -7.06
C GLN A 259 5.37 -9.23 -7.74
N ARG A 260 4.50 -8.22 -7.65
CA ARG A 260 3.20 -8.24 -8.33
C ARG A 260 3.31 -8.20 -9.85
N PHE A 261 4.32 -7.51 -10.36
CA PHE A 261 4.61 -7.51 -11.78
C PHE A 261 5.08 -8.90 -12.24
N TYR A 262 6.01 -9.52 -11.50
CA TYR A 262 6.49 -10.87 -11.80
C TYR A 262 5.39 -11.93 -11.69
N ASP A 263 4.53 -11.85 -10.67
CA ASP A 263 3.41 -12.79 -10.49
C ASP A 263 2.40 -12.78 -11.66
N LYS A 264 2.30 -11.65 -12.36
CA LYS A 264 1.38 -11.47 -13.48
C LYS A 264 1.98 -11.74 -14.86
N ASN A 265 3.30 -11.79 -14.97
CA ASN A 265 3.99 -11.85 -16.24
C ASN A 265 4.81 -13.13 -16.37
N LYS A 266 4.78 -13.73 -17.55
CA LYS A 266 5.70 -14.78 -17.99
C LYS A 266 6.66 -14.21 -19.03
N PHE A 267 7.89 -14.71 -19.04
CA PHE A 267 8.96 -14.22 -19.91
C PHE A 267 9.42 -15.33 -20.84
N LYS A 268 9.41 -15.06 -22.15
CA LYS A 268 9.77 -16.04 -23.18
C LYS A 268 11.26 -16.03 -23.47
N SER A 269 11.92 -14.90 -23.29
CA SER A 269 13.36 -14.71 -23.54
C SER A 269 13.90 -13.57 -22.67
N LEU A 270 15.23 -13.46 -22.60
CA LEU A 270 15.90 -12.33 -21.95
C LEU A 270 15.48 -10.99 -22.56
N GLY A 271 15.32 -10.93 -23.89
CA GLY A 271 14.83 -9.72 -24.57
C GLY A 271 13.42 -9.33 -24.14
N ASP A 272 12.50 -10.31 -24.04
CA ASP A 272 11.14 -10.10 -23.55
C ASP A 272 11.13 -9.62 -22.09
N LEU A 273 11.95 -10.22 -21.21
CA LEU A 273 12.13 -9.80 -19.82
C LEU A 273 12.62 -8.35 -19.75
N LYS A 274 13.70 -7.99 -20.49
CA LYS A 274 14.25 -6.63 -20.48
C LYS A 274 13.24 -5.59 -20.98
N ASN A 275 12.49 -5.89 -22.02
CA ASN A 275 11.48 -4.99 -22.57
C ASN A 275 10.33 -4.78 -21.57
N LYS A 276 9.78 -5.86 -21.00
CA LYS A 276 8.68 -5.77 -20.02
C LYS A 276 9.10 -5.05 -18.74
N ILE A 277 10.32 -5.28 -18.27
CA ILE A 277 10.82 -4.60 -17.06
C ILE A 277 11.04 -3.11 -17.31
N GLN A 278 11.45 -2.71 -18.52
CA GLN A 278 11.58 -1.30 -18.88
C GLN A 278 10.21 -0.62 -18.89
N ILE A 279 9.21 -1.22 -19.52
CA ILE A 279 7.82 -0.71 -19.51
C ILE A 279 7.32 -0.59 -18.07
N TRP A 280 7.54 -1.62 -17.24
CA TRP A 280 7.18 -1.60 -15.83
C TRP A 280 7.89 -0.50 -15.04
N ASN A 281 9.16 -0.23 -15.35
CA ASN A 281 9.90 0.87 -14.73
C ASN A 281 9.28 2.23 -15.07
N ASP A 282 8.89 2.42 -16.33
CA ASP A 282 8.26 3.65 -16.79
C ASP A 282 6.85 3.82 -16.17
N GLU A 283 6.07 2.74 -16.09
CA GLU A 283 4.79 2.72 -15.37
C GLU A 283 4.95 3.09 -13.90
N TYR A 284 5.95 2.53 -13.21
CA TYR A 284 6.24 2.85 -11.81
C TYR A 284 6.54 4.34 -11.61
N ASN A 285 7.35 4.92 -12.48
CA ASN A 285 7.72 6.34 -12.40
C ASN A 285 6.55 7.29 -12.71
N ASN A 286 5.51 6.79 -13.36
CA ASN A 286 4.27 7.50 -13.66
C ASN A 286 3.08 7.07 -12.77
N LEU A 287 3.33 6.27 -11.72
CA LEU A 287 2.30 5.82 -10.79
C LEU A 287 2.23 6.73 -9.55
N GLU A 288 1.01 7.00 -9.07
CA GLU A 288 0.79 7.78 -7.85
C GLU A 288 1.33 7.05 -6.60
N HIS A 289 2.17 7.74 -5.82
CA HIS A 289 2.77 7.20 -4.60
C HIS A 289 2.14 7.75 -3.33
N CYS A 290 1.75 6.86 -2.41
CA CYS A 290 1.23 7.27 -1.10
C CYS A 290 2.24 8.11 -0.29
N GLY A 291 3.54 7.83 -0.45
CA GLY A 291 4.62 8.57 0.22
C GLY A 291 4.91 9.95 -0.38
N LEU A 292 4.34 10.23 -1.56
CA LEU A 292 4.44 11.52 -2.26
C LEU A 292 3.10 12.25 -2.31
N ASN A 293 2.17 11.90 -1.41
CA ASN A 293 0.83 12.50 -1.34
C ASN A 293 0.05 12.46 -2.67
N GLY A 294 0.23 11.39 -3.44
CA GLY A 294 -0.47 11.17 -4.70
C GLY A 294 0.25 11.70 -5.93
N LYS A 295 1.43 12.29 -5.78
CA LYS A 295 2.28 12.62 -6.91
C LYS A 295 2.99 11.39 -7.43
N THR A 296 3.32 11.42 -8.72
CA THR A 296 4.22 10.43 -9.33
C THR A 296 5.68 10.81 -9.08
N PRO A 297 6.64 9.88 -9.17
CA PRO A 297 8.07 10.21 -9.15
C PRO A 297 8.47 11.28 -10.16
N ILE A 298 7.95 11.24 -11.37
CA ILE A 298 8.23 12.24 -12.42
C ILE A 298 7.68 13.61 -12.02
N GLU A 299 6.43 13.70 -11.58
CA GLU A 299 5.84 14.96 -11.10
C GLU A 299 6.65 15.53 -9.94
N MET A 300 7.17 14.68 -9.06
CA MET A 300 7.97 15.14 -7.93
C MET A 300 9.31 15.73 -8.37
N LEU A 301 9.99 15.12 -9.35
CA LEU A 301 11.21 15.68 -9.92
C LEU A 301 10.97 17.05 -10.58
N GLN A 302 9.86 17.18 -11.31
CA GLN A 302 9.48 18.46 -11.93
C GLN A 302 9.26 19.59 -10.90
N LEU A 303 8.61 19.29 -9.78
CA LEU A 303 8.41 20.25 -8.69
C LEU A 303 9.73 20.77 -8.12
N PHE A 304 10.68 19.86 -7.85
CA PHE A 304 12.00 20.24 -7.37
C PHE A 304 12.80 21.08 -8.38
N LYS A 305 12.54 20.95 -9.68
CA LYS A 305 13.13 21.83 -10.69
C LYS A 305 12.55 23.26 -10.60
N LEU A 306 11.24 23.38 -10.43
CA LEU A 306 10.57 24.67 -10.33
C LEU A 306 11.01 25.43 -9.06
N GLU A 307 11.15 24.75 -7.92
CA GLU A 307 11.64 25.33 -6.67
C GLU A 307 13.10 25.83 -6.75
N LYS A 308 13.92 25.36 -7.69
CA LYS A 308 15.28 25.84 -7.90
C LYS A 308 15.36 27.12 -8.76
N VAL A 309 14.30 27.43 -9.48
CA VAL A 309 14.24 28.58 -10.42
C VAL A 309 13.57 29.79 -9.76
N SER A 310 12.84 29.58 -8.68
CA SER A 310 12.26 30.62 -7.81
C SER A 310 13.24 31.02 -6.70
#